data_a6c4dc804960c9caceae05af7829af61
#
_entry.id   a6c4dc804960c9caceae05af7829af61
#
_cell.length_a   1.000
_cell.length_b   1.000
_cell.length_c   1.000
_cell.angle_alpha   90.00
_cell.angle_beta   90.00
_cell.angle_gamma   90.00
#
_symmetry.space_group_name_H-M   'P 1'
#
loop_
_entity.id
_entity.type
_entity.pdbx_description
1 polymer ?
#
loop_
_entity_poly.entity_id
_entity_poly.type
_entity_poly.pdbx_seq_one_letter_code
_entity_poly.pdbx_strand_id
1 'polypeptide(L)'
;MLFGFDGAELKILLIERNEDPFKDWWALPGNLVGKEESVDQSAQRILKELTGLSDIYMEQYYAFGDVNRHPQGRVISVAYYAMLRLGGDKPLKPLSSYAKKAQWVNVASLPKLAFDHQNILNKGLEKIKRRIKHLPLAFELLPEKFTLTQVQSVYELILGKKLDKRNFRKKILSFKVLKELEEKQRGVSFRAATLYKFDKRKYNKLFGKEISF
;
A
#
# COMPACT_ATOMS: atom_id res chain seq x y z
N MET A 1 5.88 5.47 -0.53
CA MET A 1 5.21 4.52 -1.47
C MET A 1 3.77 4.37 -1.07
N LEU A 2 2.87 4.45 -2.02
CA LEU A 2 1.45 4.30 -1.79
C LEU A 2 0.93 3.12 -2.62
N PHE A 3 0.51 2.05 -1.96
CA PHE A 3 -0.07 0.88 -2.60
C PHE A 3 -1.58 0.95 -2.58
N GLY A 4 -2.20 0.60 -3.69
CA GLY A 4 -3.64 0.55 -3.86
C GLY A 4 -4.11 -0.81 -4.36
N PHE A 5 -5.27 -1.23 -3.90
CA PHE A 5 -5.93 -2.44 -4.38
C PHE A 5 -7.31 -2.09 -4.95
N ASP A 6 -7.57 -2.43 -6.21
CA ASP A 6 -8.83 -2.12 -6.91
C ASP A 6 -9.85 -3.27 -6.89
N GLY A 7 -9.54 -4.35 -6.19
CA GLY A 7 -10.34 -5.57 -6.14
C GLY A 7 -9.77 -6.72 -6.97
N ALA A 8 -8.88 -6.43 -7.91
CA ALA A 8 -8.23 -7.41 -8.79
C ALA A 8 -6.71 -7.33 -8.75
N GLU A 9 -6.13 -6.13 -8.73
CA GLU A 9 -4.72 -5.87 -8.90
C GLU A 9 -4.13 -5.03 -7.75
N LEU A 10 -2.86 -5.30 -7.45
CA LEU A 10 -2.06 -4.43 -6.58
C LEU A 10 -1.38 -3.36 -7.45
N LYS A 11 -1.68 -2.12 -7.15
CA LYS A 11 -1.14 -0.96 -7.86
C LYS A 11 -0.25 -0.13 -6.93
N ILE A 12 0.63 0.63 -7.51
CA ILE A 12 1.45 1.62 -6.81
C ILE A 12 1.23 2.99 -7.45
N LEU A 13 1.19 4.02 -6.63
CA LEU A 13 1.17 5.39 -7.12
C LEU A 13 2.55 5.76 -7.63
N LEU A 14 2.63 6.18 -8.89
CA LEU A 14 3.79 6.77 -9.50
C LEU A 14 3.48 8.19 -9.96
N ILE A 15 4.50 9.02 -10.04
CA ILE A 15 4.45 10.36 -10.64
C ILE A 15 5.34 10.39 -11.88
N GLU A 16 4.96 11.16 -12.89
CA GLU A 16 5.85 11.56 -13.97
C GLU A 16 6.54 12.87 -13.57
N ARG A 17 7.85 12.87 -13.52
CA ARG A 17 8.64 14.00 -13.07
C ARG A 17 8.58 15.18 -14.04
N ASN A 18 8.50 16.39 -13.50
CA ASN A 18 8.51 17.63 -14.28
C ASN A 18 9.85 18.37 -14.24
N GLU A 19 10.84 17.87 -13.50
CA GLU A 19 12.10 18.54 -13.22
C GLU A 19 13.30 17.62 -13.42
N ASP A 20 14.44 18.19 -13.80
CA ASP A 20 15.72 17.50 -13.81
C ASP A 20 16.26 17.25 -12.38
N PRO A 21 17.02 16.21 -12.17
CA PRO A 21 17.37 15.14 -13.11
C PRO A 21 16.20 14.18 -13.32
N PHE A 22 16.22 13.43 -14.42
CA PHE A 22 15.21 12.45 -14.81
C PHE A 22 13.84 13.07 -15.13
N LYS A 23 13.80 14.25 -15.74
CA LYS A 23 12.57 14.81 -16.29
C LYS A 23 11.88 13.80 -17.22
N ASP A 24 10.55 13.72 -17.18
CA ASP A 24 9.70 12.80 -17.94
C ASP A 24 9.82 11.32 -17.55
N TRP A 25 10.61 10.99 -16.53
CA TRP A 25 10.67 9.64 -15.99
C TRP A 25 9.63 9.42 -14.90
N TRP A 26 9.23 8.17 -14.76
CA TRP A 26 8.39 7.75 -13.66
C TRP A 26 9.19 7.66 -12.35
N ALA A 27 8.57 8.06 -11.27
CA ALA A 27 9.19 8.06 -9.94
C ALA A 27 8.18 7.70 -8.85
N LEU A 28 8.67 7.22 -7.72
CA LEU A 28 7.88 7.17 -6.49
C LEU A 28 7.61 8.61 -6.02
N PRO A 29 6.41 8.88 -5.46
CA PRO A 29 6.14 10.14 -4.78
C PRO A 29 7.18 10.45 -3.71
N GLY A 30 7.73 11.63 -3.77
CA GLY A 30 8.73 12.10 -2.81
C GLY A 30 9.13 13.54 -3.09
N ASN A 31 9.54 14.26 -2.05
CA ASN A 31 10.07 15.61 -2.13
C ASN A 31 11.00 15.87 -0.94
N LEU A 32 11.62 17.03 -0.92
CA LEU A 32 12.48 17.47 0.18
C LEU A 32 11.62 17.73 1.44
N VAL A 33 12.21 17.42 2.59
CA VAL A 33 11.65 17.80 3.89
C VAL A 33 11.84 19.30 4.08
N GLY A 34 10.77 20.00 4.39
CA GLY A 34 10.81 21.42 4.68
C GLY A 34 11.52 21.74 6.00
N LYS A 35 11.96 22.99 6.17
CA LYS A 35 12.70 23.41 7.38
C LYS A 35 11.84 23.38 8.64
N GLU A 36 10.54 23.59 8.50
CA GLU A 36 9.57 23.72 9.61
C GLU A 36 8.69 22.47 9.79
N GLU A 37 9.07 21.34 9.18
CA GLU A 37 8.28 20.09 9.27
C GLU A 37 9.14 18.88 9.63
N SER A 38 8.57 17.93 10.34
CA SER A 38 9.17 16.61 10.54
C SER A 38 9.08 15.76 9.28
N VAL A 39 9.85 14.67 9.22
CA VAL A 39 9.76 13.70 8.10
C VAL A 39 8.37 13.08 7.98
N ASP A 40 7.66 12.86 9.10
CA ASP A 40 6.28 12.36 9.11
C ASP A 40 5.30 13.39 8.53
N GLN A 41 5.44 14.65 8.91
CA GLN A 41 4.63 15.76 8.38
C GLN A 41 4.88 15.95 6.89
N SER A 42 6.14 15.88 6.44
CA SER A 42 6.49 15.93 5.03
C SER A 42 5.84 14.80 4.24
N ALA A 43 5.89 13.57 4.75
CA ALA A 43 5.26 12.43 4.10
C ALA A 43 3.73 12.61 3.95
N GLN A 44 3.04 13.15 4.98
CA GLN A 44 1.61 13.46 4.93
C GLN A 44 1.30 14.60 3.94
N ARG A 45 2.11 15.64 3.92
CA ARG A 45 1.97 16.76 2.97
C ARG A 45 2.09 16.27 1.53
N ILE A 46 3.13 15.50 1.21
CA ILE A 46 3.36 14.95 -0.13
C ILE A 46 2.20 14.03 -0.56
N LEU A 47 1.69 13.20 0.34
CA LEU A 47 0.52 12.36 0.07
C LEU A 47 -0.68 13.25 -0.32
N LYS A 48 -0.99 14.26 0.49
CA LYS A 48 -2.11 15.17 0.25
C LYS A 48 -1.98 15.94 -1.06
N GLU A 49 -0.79 16.46 -1.35
CA GLU A 49 -0.51 17.20 -2.60
C GLU A 49 -0.73 16.36 -3.87
N LEU A 50 -0.43 15.07 -3.81
CA LEU A 50 -0.50 14.17 -4.97
C LEU A 50 -1.84 13.46 -5.14
N THR A 51 -2.56 13.25 -4.05
CA THR A 51 -3.77 12.40 -4.07
C THR A 51 -5.02 13.11 -3.56
N GLY A 52 -4.86 14.23 -2.86
CA GLY A 52 -5.94 14.89 -2.12
C GLY A 52 -6.37 14.13 -0.85
N LEU A 53 -5.71 13.00 -0.52
CA LEU A 53 -6.01 12.21 0.68
C LEU A 53 -5.27 12.77 1.89
N SER A 54 -5.95 12.79 3.03
CA SER A 54 -5.38 13.10 4.35
C SER A 54 -5.63 11.94 5.31
N ASP A 55 -4.93 11.95 6.44
CA ASP A 55 -5.13 11.02 7.55
C ASP A 55 -4.95 9.54 7.20
N ILE A 56 -4.16 9.26 6.17
CA ILE A 56 -3.76 7.90 5.82
C ILE A 56 -2.60 7.48 6.72
N TYR A 57 -2.77 6.34 7.38
CA TYR A 57 -1.68 5.76 8.17
C TYR A 57 -0.52 5.38 7.26
N MET A 58 0.64 5.95 7.56
CA MET A 58 1.90 5.63 6.87
C MET A 58 2.92 5.12 7.86
N GLU A 59 3.67 4.11 7.47
CA GLU A 59 4.75 3.55 8.28
C GLU A 59 6.09 3.78 7.61
N GLN A 60 7.02 4.36 8.37
CA GLN A 60 8.41 4.41 7.97
C GLN A 60 9.01 3.00 7.96
N TYR A 61 9.75 2.65 6.90
CA TYR A 61 10.30 1.30 6.81
C TYR A 61 11.81 1.25 6.57
N TYR A 62 12.41 2.26 5.98
CA TYR A 62 13.85 2.28 5.71
C TYR A 62 14.37 3.69 5.39
N ALA A 63 15.67 3.92 5.65
CA ALA A 63 16.40 5.10 5.18
C ALA A 63 17.44 4.69 4.12
N PHE A 64 17.34 5.31 2.94
CA PHE A 64 18.24 5.08 1.81
C PHE A 64 19.31 6.17 1.78
N GLY A 65 20.55 5.78 1.97
CA GLY A 65 21.66 6.71 2.14
C GLY A 65 22.91 6.35 1.33
N ASP A 66 22.81 5.58 0.25
CA ASP A 66 23.96 5.28 -0.61
C ASP A 66 24.55 6.57 -1.20
N VAL A 67 25.87 6.64 -1.27
CA VAL A 67 26.58 7.89 -1.61
C VAL A 67 26.19 8.39 -3.00
N ASN A 68 26.08 7.50 -3.97
CA ASN A 68 25.85 7.83 -5.38
C ASN A 68 24.39 7.69 -5.82
N ARG A 69 23.44 7.63 -4.86
CA ARG A 69 22.02 7.44 -5.20
C ARG A 69 21.35 8.61 -5.92
N HIS A 70 21.90 9.81 -5.77
CA HIS A 70 21.41 11.03 -6.40
C HIS A 70 22.53 11.74 -7.15
N PRO A 71 22.36 12.13 -8.44
CA PRO A 71 23.43 12.66 -9.28
C PRO A 71 23.88 14.07 -8.91
N GLN A 72 23.02 14.85 -8.24
CA GLN A 72 23.30 16.26 -7.92
C GLN A 72 23.85 16.47 -6.49
N GLY A 73 24.10 15.41 -5.73
CA GLY A 73 24.70 15.56 -4.40
C GLY A 73 24.22 14.53 -3.38
N ARG A 74 24.59 14.75 -2.14
CA ARG A 74 24.30 13.86 -1.02
C ARG A 74 22.82 13.98 -0.60
N VAL A 75 22.06 12.93 -0.85
CA VAL A 75 20.63 12.85 -0.47
C VAL A 75 20.41 11.60 0.36
N ILE A 76 19.68 11.75 1.48
CA ILE A 76 19.16 10.65 2.27
C ILE A 76 17.64 10.66 2.12
N SER A 77 17.03 9.54 1.76
CA SER A 77 15.58 9.42 1.65
C SER A 77 15.04 8.52 2.74
N VAL A 78 14.10 9.04 3.52
CA VAL A 78 13.33 8.27 4.49
C VAL A 78 12.08 7.76 3.80
N ALA A 79 11.94 6.45 3.70
CA ALA A 79 10.89 5.83 2.94
C ALA A 79 9.73 5.37 3.82
N TYR A 80 8.53 5.77 3.42
CA TYR A 80 7.25 5.39 4.02
C TYR A 80 6.44 4.52 3.06
N TYR A 81 5.60 3.66 3.60
CA TYR A 81 4.56 3.01 2.81
C TYR A 81 3.19 3.19 3.46
N ALA A 82 2.18 3.23 2.62
CA ALA A 82 0.79 3.12 3.00
C ALA A 82 0.07 2.16 2.06
N MET A 83 -1.03 1.59 2.54
CA MET A 83 -1.88 0.69 1.77
C MET A 83 -3.31 1.19 1.85
N LEU A 84 -4.00 1.23 0.70
CA LEU A 84 -5.39 1.66 0.65
C LEU A 84 -6.18 0.88 -0.40
N ARG A 85 -7.47 0.82 -0.17
CA ARG A 85 -8.41 0.33 -1.17
C ARG A 85 -8.68 1.45 -2.17
N LEU A 86 -8.54 1.13 -3.45
CA LEU A 86 -8.98 2.02 -4.52
C LEU A 86 -10.49 1.87 -4.71
N GLY A 87 -11.21 2.96 -4.68
CA GLY A 87 -12.65 3.01 -4.90
C GLY A 87 -13.00 4.10 -5.89
N GLY A 88 -13.51 3.68 -7.07
CA GLY A 88 -13.92 4.60 -8.13
C GLY A 88 -12.75 5.23 -8.90
N ASP A 89 -13.04 5.64 -10.12
CA ASP A 89 -12.09 6.28 -11.03
C ASP A 89 -11.95 7.79 -10.73
N LYS A 90 -11.65 8.15 -9.48
CA LYS A 90 -11.32 9.55 -9.20
C LYS A 90 -9.94 9.85 -9.79
N PRO A 91 -9.84 10.76 -10.79
CA PRO A 91 -8.56 11.13 -11.35
C PRO A 91 -7.68 11.77 -10.26
N LEU A 92 -6.46 11.31 -10.17
CA LEU A 92 -5.45 11.94 -9.34
C LEU A 92 -5.08 13.26 -10.01
N LYS A 93 -5.20 14.35 -9.26
CA LYS A 93 -4.77 15.68 -9.70
C LYS A 93 -3.60 16.09 -8.84
N PRO A 94 -2.35 15.92 -9.30
CA PRO A 94 -1.20 16.41 -8.54
C PRO A 94 -1.28 17.94 -8.45
N LEU A 95 -1.18 18.43 -7.23
CA LEU A 95 -1.20 19.86 -6.93
C LEU A 95 0.22 20.47 -6.86
N SER A 96 1.24 19.67 -7.22
CA SER A 96 2.64 20.06 -7.08
C SER A 96 3.32 20.31 -8.43
N SER A 97 4.23 21.28 -8.46
CA SER A 97 4.99 21.67 -9.67
C SER A 97 5.96 20.59 -10.14
N TYR A 98 6.45 19.72 -9.24
CA TYR A 98 7.45 18.68 -9.55
C TYR A 98 6.87 17.43 -10.23
N ALA A 99 5.55 17.32 -10.33
CA ALA A 99 4.88 16.18 -10.98
C ALA A 99 3.95 16.67 -12.10
N LYS A 100 4.19 16.18 -13.33
CA LYS A 100 3.28 16.44 -14.47
C LYS A 100 1.96 15.71 -14.30
N LYS A 101 2.01 14.48 -13.84
CA LYS A 101 0.84 13.64 -13.53
C LYS A 101 1.16 12.62 -12.44
N ALA A 102 0.11 12.10 -11.83
CA ALA A 102 0.17 10.96 -10.93
C ALA A 102 -0.75 9.85 -11.46
N GLN A 103 -0.31 8.59 -11.35
CA GLN A 103 -1.06 7.46 -11.89
C GLN A 103 -0.86 6.20 -11.03
N TRP A 104 -1.93 5.42 -10.89
CA TRP A 104 -1.86 4.07 -10.34
C TRP A 104 -1.37 3.10 -11.41
N VAL A 105 -0.24 2.47 -11.17
CA VAL A 105 0.41 1.53 -12.09
C VAL A 105 0.44 0.14 -11.44
N ASN A 106 0.14 -0.90 -12.24
CA ASN A 106 0.19 -2.27 -11.74
C ASN A 106 1.63 -2.63 -11.32
N VAL A 107 1.79 -3.17 -10.11
CA VAL A 107 3.10 -3.56 -9.56
C VAL A 107 3.79 -4.64 -10.41
N ALA A 108 3.03 -5.46 -11.15
CA ALA A 108 3.58 -6.49 -12.02
C ALA A 108 4.14 -5.97 -13.36
N SER A 109 3.80 -4.72 -13.76
CA SER A 109 4.19 -4.13 -15.07
C SER A 109 4.64 -2.68 -14.92
N LEU A 110 5.72 -2.48 -14.16
CA LEU A 110 6.25 -1.17 -13.87
C LEU A 110 7.09 -0.61 -15.03
N PRO A 111 6.96 0.69 -15.32
CA PRO A 111 7.91 1.38 -16.18
C PRO A 111 9.28 1.49 -15.51
N LYS A 112 10.30 1.89 -16.26
CA LYS A 112 11.61 2.23 -15.70
C LYS A 112 11.45 3.42 -14.76
N LEU A 113 12.00 3.30 -13.55
CA LEU A 113 11.91 4.33 -12.51
C LEU A 113 13.17 5.19 -12.47
N ALA A 114 13.00 6.45 -12.10
CA ALA A 114 14.08 7.39 -11.86
C ALA A 114 14.90 7.01 -10.62
N PHE A 115 16.11 7.46 -10.56
CA PHE A 115 17.05 7.25 -9.44
C PHE A 115 17.19 5.77 -9.04
N ASP A 116 17.28 5.52 -7.76
CA ASP A 116 17.27 4.20 -7.13
C ASP A 116 15.85 3.74 -6.71
N HIS A 117 14.80 4.35 -7.28
CA HIS A 117 13.42 4.11 -6.86
C HIS A 117 12.97 2.66 -7.05
N GLN A 118 13.57 1.93 -8.00
CA GLN A 118 13.33 0.49 -8.11
C GLN A 118 13.83 -0.27 -6.87
N ASN A 119 14.99 0.13 -6.32
CA ASN A 119 15.52 -0.47 -5.09
C ASN A 119 14.64 -0.13 -3.88
N ILE A 120 14.17 1.13 -3.79
CA ILE A 120 13.23 1.57 -2.75
C ILE A 120 11.96 0.71 -2.78
N LEU A 121 11.37 0.55 -3.97
CA LEU A 121 10.17 -0.26 -4.16
C LEU A 121 10.37 -1.73 -3.78
N ASN A 122 11.45 -2.35 -4.24
CA ASN A 122 11.75 -3.75 -3.96
C ASN A 122 11.85 -3.99 -2.43
N LYS A 123 12.57 -3.12 -1.73
CA LYS A 123 12.72 -3.19 -0.28
C LYS A 123 11.39 -3.01 0.47
N GLY A 124 10.53 -2.12 -0.03
CA GLY A 124 9.19 -1.94 0.52
C GLY A 124 8.27 -3.14 0.28
N LEU A 125 8.29 -3.74 -0.90
CA LEU A 125 7.54 -4.97 -1.19
C LEU A 125 7.99 -6.12 -0.29
N GLU A 126 9.29 -6.26 -0.04
CA GLU A 126 9.81 -7.25 0.91
C GLU A 126 9.30 -7.00 2.34
N LYS A 127 9.27 -5.73 2.77
CA LYS A 127 8.72 -5.36 4.08
C LYS A 127 7.25 -5.74 4.19
N ILE A 128 6.43 -5.42 3.19
CA ILE A 128 5.00 -5.75 3.15
C ILE A 128 4.80 -7.26 3.12
N LYS A 129 5.56 -8.00 2.30
CA LYS A 129 5.53 -9.48 2.25
C LYS A 129 5.85 -10.15 3.59
N ARG A 130 6.72 -9.55 4.39
CA ARG A 130 6.99 -10.02 5.75
C ARG A 130 5.85 -9.71 6.70
N ARG A 131 5.35 -8.47 6.67
CA ARG A 131 4.29 -8.01 7.58
C ARG A 131 2.95 -8.70 7.36
N ILE A 132 2.56 -8.96 6.11
CA ILE A 132 1.27 -9.60 5.83
C ILE A 132 1.16 -11.01 6.45
N LYS A 133 2.27 -11.67 6.72
CA LYS A 133 2.29 -12.99 7.38
C LYS A 133 1.88 -12.91 8.87
N HIS A 134 2.06 -11.77 9.50
CA HIS A 134 1.90 -11.58 10.95
C HIS A 134 0.79 -10.61 11.33
N LEU A 135 0.40 -9.72 10.42
CA LEU A 135 -0.57 -8.66 10.68
C LEU A 135 -1.75 -8.71 9.71
N PRO A 136 -2.92 -8.22 10.12
CA PRO A 136 -4.11 -8.19 9.26
C PRO A 136 -4.05 -7.08 8.20
N LEU A 137 -2.87 -6.75 7.70
CA LEU A 137 -2.63 -5.69 6.72
C LEU A 137 -3.53 -5.83 5.47
N ALA A 138 -3.86 -7.08 5.08
CA ALA A 138 -4.76 -7.34 3.98
C ALA A 138 -6.16 -6.73 4.16
N PHE A 139 -6.62 -6.56 5.40
CA PHE A 139 -7.97 -6.03 5.66
C PHE A 139 -8.10 -4.53 5.38
N GLU A 140 -7.00 -3.78 5.36
CA GLU A 140 -6.97 -2.37 4.96
C GLU A 140 -7.25 -2.20 3.45
N LEU A 141 -6.95 -3.22 2.65
CA LEU A 141 -7.19 -3.28 1.22
C LEU A 141 -8.59 -3.78 0.84
N LEU A 142 -9.35 -4.30 1.80
CA LEU A 142 -10.64 -4.93 1.57
C LEU A 142 -11.80 -3.99 1.87
N PRO A 143 -12.98 -4.20 1.26
CA PRO A 143 -14.19 -3.53 1.70
C PRO A 143 -14.54 -3.90 3.14
N GLU A 144 -15.42 -3.12 3.77
CA GLU A 144 -15.89 -3.39 5.13
C GLU A 144 -16.49 -4.80 5.29
N LYS A 145 -17.20 -5.27 4.25
CA LYS A 145 -17.74 -6.63 4.14
C LYS A 145 -17.07 -7.34 2.97
N PHE A 146 -16.46 -8.47 3.21
CA PHE A 146 -15.67 -9.21 2.24
C PHE A 146 -15.86 -10.72 2.34
N THR A 147 -15.49 -11.44 1.29
CA THR A 147 -15.43 -12.90 1.26
C THR A 147 -14.03 -13.40 1.62
N LEU A 148 -13.92 -14.66 2.10
CA LEU A 148 -12.62 -15.29 2.33
C LEU A 148 -11.80 -15.43 1.04
N THR A 149 -12.47 -15.49 -0.12
CA THR A 149 -11.78 -15.51 -1.43
C THR A 149 -11.09 -14.18 -1.71
N GLN A 150 -11.74 -13.05 -1.43
CA GLN A 150 -11.12 -11.73 -1.56
C GLN A 150 -9.91 -11.57 -0.63
N VAL A 151 -10.03 -12.03 0.63
CA VAL A 151 -8.88 -12.05 1.55
C VAL A 151 -7.73 -12.86 0.96
N GLN A 152 -8.01 -14.08 0.49
CA GLN A 152 -6.99 -14.95 -0.12
C GLN A 152 -6.32 -14.29 -1.33
N SER A 153 -7.10 -13.66 -2.22
CA SER A 153 -6.56 -12.96 -3.40
C SER A 153 -5.58 -11.85 -3.02
N VAL A 154 -5.90 -11.04 -1.99
CA VAL A 154 -4.98 -10.01 -1.49
C VAL A 154 -3.68 -10.63 -0.98
N TYR A 155 -3.76 -11.71 -0.18
CA TYR A 155 -2.55 -12.42 0.28
C TYR A 155 -1.73 -12.99 -0.87
N GLU A 156 -2.37 -13.61 -1.86
CA GLU A 156 -1.69 -14.17 -3.04
C GLU A 156 -0.99 -13.09 -3.86
N LEU A 157 -1.64 -11.94 -4.10
CA LEU A 157 -1.06 -10.81 -4.81
C LEU A 157 0.18 -10.24 -4.10
N ILE A 158 0.09 -10.02 -2.79
CA ILE A 158 1.22 -9.47 -2.03
C ILE A 158 2.36 -10.46 -1.93
N LEU A 159 2.06 -11.74 -1.69
CA LEU A 159 3.09 -12.79 -1.58
C LEU A 159 3.69 -13.20 -2.93
N GLY A 160 3.00 -12.92 -4.04
CA GLY A 160 3.40 -13.32 -5.39
C GLY A 160 3.32 -14.84 -5.61
N LYS A 161 2.42 -15.55 -4.89
CA LYS A 161 2.25 -17.00 -5.01
C LYS A 161 0.82 -17.43 -4.70
N LYS A 162 0.39 -18.51 -5.32
CA LYS A 162 -0.90 -19.16 -5.00
C LYS A 162 -0.86 -19.84 -3.64
N LEU A 163 -2.00 -19.80 -2.96
CA LEU A 163 -2.20 -20.41 -1.64
C LEU A 163 -3.25 -21.51 -1.74
N ASP A 164 -3.03 -22.63 -1.03
CA ASP A 164 -4.07 -23.66 -0.91
C ASP A 164 -5.29 -23.10 -0.20
N LYS A 165 -6.44 -23.19 -0.84
CA LYS A 165 -7.69 -22.59 -0.41
C LYS A 165 -8.17 -23.13 0.95
N ARG A 166 -8.04 -24.43 1.17
CA ARG A 166 -8.49 -25.10 2.41
C ARG A 166 -7.62 -24.69 3.59
N ASN A 167 -6.32 -24.77 3.42
CA ASN A 167 -5.35 -24.44 4.46
C ASN A 167 -5.39 -22.95 4.79
N PHE A 168 -5.50 -22.07 3.76
CA PHE A 168 -5.64 -20.64 3.96
C PHE A 168 -6.89 -20.31 4.79
N ARG A 169 -8.07 -20.84 4.42
CA ARG A 169 -9.31 -20.60 5.16
C ARG A 169 -9.24 -21.09 6.60
N LYS A 170 -8.71 -22.29 6.82
CA LYS A 170 -8.50 -22.83 8.17
C LYS A 170 -7.62 -21.88 9.00
N LYS A 171 -6.52 -21.42 8.44
CA LYS A 171 -5.58 -20.51 9.13
C LYS A 171 -6.19 -19.14 9.40
N ILE A 172 -6.83 -18.49 8.42
CA ILE A 172 -7.38 -17.15 8.63
C ILE A 172 -8.51 -17.14 9.66
N LEU A 173 -9.36 -18.17 9.67
CA LEU A 173 -10.43 -18.32 10.66
C LEU A 173 -9.90 -18.64 12.06
N SER A 174 -8.77 -19.35 12.17
CA SER A 174 -8.16 -19.67 13.47
C SER A 174 -7.68 -18.45 14.25
N PHE A 175 -7.42 -17.32 13.58
CA PHE A 175 -7.09 -16.06 14.25
C PHE A 175 -8.27 -15.46 15.04
N LYS A 176 -9.49 -15.91 14.77
CA LYS A 176 -10.72 -15.47 15.46
C LYS A 176 -10.98 -13.96 15.43
N VAL A 177 -10.45 -13.26 14.43
CA VAL A 177 -10.59 -11.81 14.22
C VAL A 177 -11.61 -11.46 13.14
N LEU A 178 -12.31 -12.45 12.60
CA LEU A 178 -13.37 -12.26 11.63
C LEU A 178 -14.72 -12.54 12.28
N LYS A 179 -15.69 -11.66 12.01
CA LYS A 179 -17.11 -11.87 12.31
C LYS A 179 -17.79 -12.35 11.05
N GLU A 180 -18.37 -13.53 11.09
CA GLU A 180 -19.23 -14.04 10.03
C GLU A 180 -20.56 -13.28 10.03
N LEU A 181 -21.05 -12.92 8.85
CA LEU A 181 -22.31 -12.21 8.67
C LEU A 181 -23.36 -13.17 8.11
N GLU A 182 -24.62 -12.96 8.44
CA GLU A 182 -25.76 -13.69 7.83
C GLU A 182 -25.95 -13.34 6.35
N GLU A 183 -25.33 -12.22 5.94
CA GLU A 183 -25.35 -11.72 4.58
C GLU A 183 -24.45 -12.55 3.65
N LYS A 184 -24.92 -12.72 2.41
CA LYS A 184 -24.17 -13.34 1.32
C LYS A 184 -23.84 -12.33 0.23
N GLN A 185 -22.80 -12.62 -0.53
CA GLN A 185 -22.40 -11.84 -1.70
C GLN A 185 -23.57 -11.73 -2.68
N ARG A 186 -23.83 -10.53 -3.21
CA ARG A 186 -24.88 -10.26 -4.21
C ARG A 186 -24.27 -10.05 -5.59
N GLY A 187 -25.08 -10.20 -6.65
CA GLY A 187 -24.66 -9.89 -8.03
C GLY A 187 -23.67 -10.87 -8.63
N VAL A 188 -23.64 -12.12 -8.17
CA VAL A 188 -22.77 -13.19 -8.69
C VAL A 188 -23.58 -14.28 -9.37
N SER A 189 -23.06 -14.83 -10.48
CA SER A 189 -23.68 -15.92 -11.25
C SER A 189 -23.47 -17.33 -10.66
N PHE A 190 -22.66 -17.43 -9.60
CA PHE A 190 -22.32 -18.68 -8.91
C PHE A 190 -22.84 -18.66 -7.47
N ARG A 191 -22.69 -19.77 -6.74
CA ARG A 191 -23.14 -19.90 -5.34
C ARG A 191 -22.58 -18.74 -4.50
N ALA A 192 -23.48 -17.92 -3.97
CA ALA A 192 -23.16 -16.74 -3.17
C ALA A 192 -22.30 -17.08 -1.95
N ALA A 193 -21.16 -16.43 -1.82
CA ALA A 193 -20.24 -16.65 -0.71
C ALA A 193 -20.70 -15.90 0.55
N THR A 194 -20.42 -16.46 1.73
CA THR A 194 -20.64 -15.80 3.02
C THR A 194 -19.74 -14.57 3.15
N LEU A 195 -20.29 -13.49 3.67
CA LEU A 195 -19.58 -12.26 3.96
C LEU A 195 -19.03 -12.25 5.38
N TYR A 196 -17.88 -11.64 5.53
CA TYR A 196 -17.18 -11.46 6.80
C TYR A 196 -16.84 -9.99 7.01
N LYS A 197 -16.67 -9.61 8.27
CA LYS A 197 -16.17 -8.29 8.68
C LYS A 197 -14.97 -8.48 9.60
N PHE A 198 -13.94 -7.63 9.46
CA PHE A 198 -12.80 -7.62 10.36
C PHE A 198 -13.17 -7.00 11.70
N ASP A 199 -12.93 -7.71 12.79
CA ASP A 199 -13.15 -7.25 14.16
C ASP A 199 -11.85 -6.63 14.73
N LYS A 200 -11.70 -5.33 14.49
CA LYS A 200 -10.53 -4.56 14.96
C LYS A 200 -10.40 -4.56 16.49
N ARG A 201 -11.52 -4.55 17.23
CA ARG A 201 -11.51 -4.57 18.71
C ARG A 201 -10.95 -5.89 19.21
N LYS A 202 -11.41 -7.00 18.63
CA LYS A 202 -10.95 -8.34 18.96
C LYS A 202 -9.50 -8.55 18.58
N TYR A 203 -9.09 -8.05 17.41
CA TYR A 203 -7.69 -8.05 17.00
C TYR A 203 -6.80 -7.33 17.99
N ASN A 204 -7.13 -6.10 18.38
CA ASN A 204 -6.36 -5.31 19.31
C ASN A 204 -6.27 -5.99 20.69
N LYS A 205 -7.35 -6.67 21.13
CA LYS A 205 -7.36 -7.44 22.39
C LYS A 205 -6.42 -8.65 22.34
N LEU A 206 -6.35 -9.36 21.20
CA LEU A 206 -5.57 -10.59 21.06
C LEU A 206 -4.10 -10.33 20.73
N PHE A 207 -3.82 -9.29 19.93
CA PHE A 207 -2.52 -9.03 19.32
C PHE A 207 -1.98 -7.63 19.60
N GLY A 208 -2.80 -6.70 20.08
CA GLY A 208 -2.43 -5.29 20.30
C GLY A 208 -1.43 -5.05 21.43
N LYS A 209 -1.16 -6.05 22.27
CA LYS A 209 -0.12 -5.97 23.33
C LYS A 209 1.31 -6.12 22.79
N GLU A 210 1.48 -6.57 21.53
CA GLU A 210 2.79 -6.69 20.88
C GLU A 210 3.23 -5.41 20.15
N ILE A 211 2.40 -4.36 20.13
CA ILE A 211 2.64 -3.10 19.39
C ILE A 211 2.77 -1.89 20.33
N SER A 212 2.80 -2.07 21.63
CA SER A 212 3.15 -0.97 22.55
C SER A 212 4.64 -1.00 22.85
N PHE A 213 5.39 -0.24 22.09
CA PHE A 213 6.68 0.27 22.50
C PHE A 213 6.51 1.58 23.23
#